data_9abe6c6517c6be317ffed3cb39a2fdcb
#
_entry.id   9abe6c6517c6be317ffed3cb39a2fdcb
#
_cell.length_a   1.000
_cell.length_b   1.000
_cell.length_c   1.000
_cell.angle_alpha   90.00
_cell.angle_beta   90.00
_cell.angle_gamma   90.00
#
_symmetry.space_group_name_H-M   'P 1'
#
loop_
_entity.id
_entity.type
_entity.pdbx_description
1 polymer ?
#
loop_
_entity_poly.entity_id
_entity_poly.type
_entity_poly.pdbx_seq_one_letter_code
_entity_poly.pdbx_strand_id
1 'polypeptide(L)'
;MAQEGVKWPKPLVRLNGVALIDRLIDVFLKNNATSISIIVNEEMTEVQDYLKALRLPIPFYLLVKSTPSSMHSFYELSHYLDGDKICLTTVDTIFKEEEFSGYIQQFIQEDKLDGLMAVTDFIDDEKPLYVETDNELYIRNFLDQADGDCRYISGGIYCLRRPALGVLNNAISQGMSRMRNYQRQLIAEGLRLKAYPFSKIIDVDHADDILKAESFLKS
;
A
#
# COMPACT_ATOMS: atom_id res chain seq x y z
N MET A 1 15.54 -4.59 -10.91
CA MET A 1 15.67 -6.00 -10.43
C MET A 1 16.08 -7.00 -11.53
N ALA A 2 15.32 -7.25 -12.59
CA ALA A 2 15.71 -8.26 -13.62
C ALA A 2 17.08 -7.94 -14.27
N GLN A 3 17.38 -6.69 -14.56
CA GLN A 3 18.68 -6.23 -15.09
C GLN A 3 19.84 -6.33 -14.07
N GLU A 4 19.51 -6.48 -12.78
CA GLU A 4 20.46 -6.58 -11.65
C GLU A 4 20.65 -8.03 -11.20
N GLY A 5 20.20 -9.00 -12.01
CA GLY A 5 20.41 -10.43 -11.76
C GLY A 5 19.37 -11.10 -10.84
N VAL A 6 18.29 -10.40 -10.45
CA VAL A 6 17.20 -11.01 -9.69
C VAL A 6 16.37 -11.90 -10.63
N LYS A 7 16.38 -13.19 -10.35
CA LYS A 7 15.81 -14.23 -11.22
C LYS A 7 14.28 -14.25 -11.22
N TRP A 8 13.66 -13.88 -10.10
CA TRP A 8 12.22 -14.00 -9.89
C TRP A 8 11.48 -12.68 -10.18
N PRO A 9 10.24 -12.71 -10.69
CA PRO A 9 9.39 -11.52 -10.72
C PRO A 9 9.17 -11.00 -9.29
N LYS A 10 9.06 -9.68 -9.14
CA LYS A 10 9.05 -8.97 -7.84
C LYS A 10 8.16 -9.65 -6.78
N PRO A 11 6.89 -10.05 -7.04
CA PRO A 11 6.06 -10.68 -6.02
C PRO A 11 6.59 -12.02 -5.49
N LEU A 12 7.42 -12.73 -6.27
CA LEU A 12 8.02 -14.02 -5.91
C LEU A 12 9.45 -13.91 -5.39
N VAL A 13 10.01 -12.70 -5.32
CA VAL A 13 11.29 -12.45 -4.64
C VAL A 13 11.15 -12.84 -3.18
N ARG A 14 12.19 -13.49 -2.63
CA ARG A 14 12.17 -14.01 -1.26
C ARG A 14 13.00 -13.14 -0.33
N LEU A 15 12.41 -12.80 0.82
CA LEU A 15 13.09 -12.23 1.97
C LEU A 15 13.14 -13.28 3.08
N ASN A 16 14.34 -13.62 3.55
CA ASN A 16 14.53 -14.67 4.55
C ASN A 16 13.82 -16.00 4.20
N GLY A 17 13.76 -16.34 2.91
CA GLY A 17 13.15 -17.56 2.40
C GLY A 17 11.64 -17.47 2.09
N VAL A 18 10.94 -16.40 2.45
CA VAL A 18 9.50 -16.20 2.24
C VAL A 18 9.27 -15.24 1.07
N ALA A 19 8.41 -15.59 0.12
CA ALA A 19 8.07 -14.71 -1.00
C ALA A 19 7.34 -13.44 -0.52
N LEU A 20 7.60 -12.31 -1.17
CA LEU A 20 6.97 -11.02 -0.82
C LEU A 20 5.45 -11.13 -0.76
N ILE A 21 4.85 -11.80 -1.73
CA ILE A 21 3.40 -11.97 -1.80
C ILE A 21 2.85 -12.85 -0.67
N ASP A 22 3.57 -13.92 -0.31
CA ASP A 22 3.15 -14.82 0.79
C ASP A 22 3.22 -14.09 2.12
N ARG A 23 4.32 -13.34 2.35
CA ARG A 23 4.48 -12.51 3.54
C ARG A 23 3.33 -11.52 3.68
N LEU A 24 2.99 -10.83 2.61
CA LEU A 24 1.92 -9.83 2.65
C LEU A 24 0.55 -10.47 2.89
N ILE A 25 0.22 -11.58 2.23
CA ILE A 25 -1.01 -12.34 2.47
C ILE A 25 -1.09 -12.80 3.94
N ASP A 26 0.00 -13.34 4.49
CA ASP A 26 0.05 -13.80 5.89
C ASP A 26 -0.20 -12.65 6.88
N VAL A 27 0.39 -11.48 6.63
CA VAL A 27 0.16 -10.26 7.43
C VAL A 27 -1.31 -9.86 7.41
N PHE A 28 -1.96 -9.87 6.25
CA PHE A 28 -3.39 -9.55 6.15
C PHE A 28 -4.25 -10.58 6.89
N LEU A 29 -3.97 -11.88 6.75
CA LEU A 29 -4.68 -12.95 7.44
C LEU A 29 -4.55 -12.83 8.96
N LYS A 30 -3.34 -12.57 9.47
CA LYS A 30 -3.07 -12.34 10.90
C LYS A 30 -3.82 -11.13 11.46
N ASN A 31 -4.14 -10.15 10.61
CA ASN A 31 -4.89 -8.95 10.97
C ASN A 31 -6.38 -9.04 10.61
N ASN A 32 -6.93 -10.25 10.54
CA ASN A 32 -8.36 -10.53 10.37
C ASN A 32 -8.96 -9.98 9.06
N ALA A 33 -8.20 -9.97 7.98
CA ALA A 33 -8.77 -9.68 6.67
C ALA A 33 -9.94 -10.64 6.37
N THR A 34 -11.06 -10.10 5.91
CA THR A 34 -12.26 -10.88 5.57
C THR A 34 -12.31 -11.31 4.12
N SER A 35 -11.52 -10.64 3.26
CA SER A 35 -11.28 -11.02 1.87
C SER A 35 -9.95 -10.42 1.41
N ILE A 36 -9.34 -11.00 0.38
CA ILE A 36 -8.13 -10.48 -0.27
C ILE A 36 -8.38 -10.38 -1.77
N SER A 37 -8.06 -9.23 -2.33
CA SER A 37 -8.11 -8.99 -3.78
C SER A 37 -6.74 -8.58 -4.28
N ILE A 38 -6.22 -9.27 -5.29
CA ILE A 38 -4.91 -9.01 -5.89
C ILE A 38 -5.07 -8.75 -7.37
N ILE A 39 -4.40 -7.71 -7.87
CA ILE A 39 -4.27 -7.45 -9.30
C ILE A 39 -2.84 -7.71 -9.74
N VAL A 40 -2.69 -8.39 -10.87
CA VAL A 40 -1.41 -8.73 -11.48
C VAL A 40 -1.46 -8.37 -12.97
N ASN A 41 -0.36 -7.82 -13.50
CA ASN A 41 -0.24 -7.52 -14.91
C ASN A 41 -0.33 -8.78 -15.78
N GLU A 42 -0.85 -8.62 -16.99
CA GLU A 42 -1.06 -9.72 -17.94
C GLU A 42 0.25 -10.42 -18.33
N GLU A 43 1.38 -9.73 -18.30
CA GLU A 43 2.70 -10.26 -18.64
C GLU A 43 3.32 -11.11 -17.53
N MET A 44 2.81 -11.02 -16.29
CA MET A 44 3.36 -11.76 -15.14
C MET A 44 2.77 -13.16 -14.98
N THR A 45 2.87 -14.00 -16.02
CA THR A 45 2.24 -15.33 -16.07
C THR A 45 2.68 -16.25 -14.93
N GLU A 46 3.96 -16.24 -14.56
CA GLU A 46 4.50 -17.03 -13.45
C GLU A 46 3.85 -16.67 -12.11
N VAL A 47 3.63 -15.35 -11.85
CA VAL A 47 2.93 -14.88 -10.66
C VAL A 47 1.47 -15.28 -10.69
N GLN A 48 0.81 -15.19 -11.86
CA GLN A 48 -0.58 -15.58 -12.02
C GLN A 48 -0.77 -17.08 -11.71
N ASP A 49 0.11 -17.94 -12.22
CA ASP A 49 0.03 -19.37 -11.99
C ASP A 49 0.27 -19.73 -10.53
N TYR A 50 1.22 -19.04 -9.89
CA TYR A 50 1.47 -19.14 -8.46
C TYR A 50 0.21 -18.80 -7.65
N LEU A 51 -0.39 -17.64 -7.91
CA LEU A 51 -1.58 -17.15 -7.19
C LEU A 51 -2.82 -18.01 -7.44
N LYS A 52 -3.03 -18.55 -8.65
CA LYS A 52 -4.13 -19.46 -8.96
C LYS A 52 -4.04 -20.79 -8.18
N ALA A 53 -2.83 -21.21 -7.81
CA ALA A 53 -2.60 -22.41 -7.02
C ALA A 53 -2.86 -22.22 -5.52
N LEU A 54 -2.89 -20.98 -5.02
CA LEU A 54 -3.13 -20.68 -3.61
C LEU A 54 -4.53 -21.11 -3.18
N ARG A 55 -4.63 -21.52 -1.91
CA ARG A 55 -5.89 -21.81 -1.22
C ARG A 55 -5.89 -21.06 0.10
N LEU A 56 -6.67 -19.98 0.16
CA LEU A 56 -6.77 -19.13 1.36
C LEU A 56 -8.04 -19.52 2.15
N PRO A 57 -8.05 -19.33 3.48
CA PRO A 57 -9.19 -19.64 4.33
C PRO A 57 -10.33 -18.61 4.21
N ILE A 58 -10.15 -17.57 3.40
CA ILE A 58 -11.09 -16.46 3.16
C ILE A 58 -11.29 -16.27 1.66
N PRO A 59 -12.35 -15.57 1.22
CA PRO A 59 -12.54 -15.20 -0.19
C PRO A 59 -11.30 -14.52 -0.79
N PHE A 60 -10.89 -15.03 -1.94
CA PHE A 60 -9.72 -14.53 -2.66
C PHE A 60 -10.10 -14.24 -4.11
N TYR A 61 -9.81 -13.01 -4.55
CA TYR A 61 -10.07 -12.52 -5.89
C TYR A 61 -8.76 -12.19 -6.60
N LEU A 62 -8.48 -12.87 -7.69
CA LEU A 62 -7.34 -12.59 -8.56
C LEU A 62 -7.82 -11.91 -9.83
N LEU A 63 -7.40 -10.66 -10.02
CA LEU A 63 -7.62 -9.91 -11.26
C LEU A 63 -6.34 -9.88 -12.09
N VAL A 64 -6.43 -10.30 -13.35
CA VAL A 64 -5.32 -10.24 -14.30
C VAL A 64 -5.62 -9.10 -15.27
N LYS A 65 -4.93 -7.98 -15.14
CA LYS A 65 -5.13 -6.79 -15.96
C LYS A 65 -3.94 -5.85 -15.87
N SER A 66 -3.37 -5.47 -17.00
CA SER A 66 -2.38 -4.41 -17.08
C SER A 66 -3.08 -3.04 -17.07
N THR A 67 -2.64 -2.13 -16.22
CA THR A 67 -3.26 -0.82 -16.02
C THR A 67 -2.23 0.31 -16.18
N PRO A 68 -2.65 1.55 -16.52
CA PRO A 68 -1.75 2.67 -16.73
C PRO A 68 -1.01 3.14 -15.47
N SER A 69 -1.56 2.88 -14.27
CA SER A 69 -0.95 3.27 -12.99
C SER A 69 -1.55 2.50 -11.82
N SER A 70 -0.90 2.54 -10.65
CA SER A 70 -1.39 1.94 -9.41
C SER A 70 -2.78 2.46 -8.99
N MET A 71 -3.10 3.73 -9.29
CA MET A 71 -4.44 4.28 -9.07
C MET A 71 -5.51 3.56 -9.91
N HIS A 72 -5.21 3.26 -11.18
CA HIS A 72 -6.10 2.47 -12.04
C HIS A 72 -6.21 1.02 -11.57
N SER A 73 -5.10 0.44 -11.09
CA SER A 73 -5.13 -0.90 -10.46
C SER A 73 -6.07 -0.92 -9.25
N PHE A 74 -6.00 0.10 -8.40
CA PHE A 74 -6.90 0.22 -7.25
C PHE A 74 -8.37 0.40 -7.69
N TYR A 75 -8.62 1.19 -8.73
CA TYR A 75 -9.96 1.34 -9.31
C TYR A 75 -10.53 -0.01 -9.78
N GLU A 76 -9.76 -0.80 -10.50
CA GLU A 76 -10.19 -2.14 -10.94
C GLU A 76 -10.45 -3.06 -9.74
N LEU A 77 -9.57 -3.06 -8.72
CA LEU A 77 -9.78 -3.84 -7.50
C LEU A 77 -11.01 -3.39 -6.71
N SER A 78 -11.35 -2.11 -6.75
CA SER A 78 -12.46 -1.55 -5.97
C SER A 78 -13.82 -2.22 -6.24
N HIS A 79 -13.99 -2.81 -7.42
CA HIS A 79 -15.19 -3.56 -7.80
C HIS A 79 -15.35 -4.91 -7.08
N TYR A 80 -14.29 -5.39 -6.41
CA TYR A 80 -14.26 -6.64 -5.64
C TYR A 80 -14.16 -6.40 -4.13
N LEU A 81 -14.38 -5.15 -3.69
CA LEU A 81 -14.28 -4.75 -2.29
C LEU A 81 -15.68 -4.52 -1.70
N ASP A 82 -16.18 -5.49 -0.95
CA ASP A 82 -17.52 -5.43 -0.34
C ASP A 82 -17.53 -4.76 1.04
N GLY A 83 -16.38 -4.71 1.73
CA GLY A 83 -16.23 -4.15 3.07
C GLY A 83 -16.29 -2.62 3.12
N ASP A 84 -16.64 -2.08 4.31
CA ASP A 84 -16.57 -0.64 4.57
C ASP A 84 -15.13 -0.17 4.88
N LYS A 85 -14.30 -1.06 5.38
CA LYS A 85 -12.90 -0.82 5.75
C LYS A 85 -11.99 -1.57 4.78
N ILE A 86 -11.09 -0.85 4.15
CA ILE A 86 -10.21 -1.36 3.08
C ILE A 86 -8.77 -1.04 3.48
N CYS A 87 -7.87 -2.00 3.34
CA CYS A 87 -6.44 -1.76 3.40
C CYS A 87 -5.81 -2.05 2.04
N LEU A 88 -5.10 -1.08 1.48
CA LEU A 88 -4.43 -1.15 0.19
C LEU A 88 -2.93 -0.95 0.37
N THR A 89 -2.13 -1.79 -0.29
CA THR A 89 -0.67 -1.62 -0.40
C THR A 89 -0.15 -2.29 -1.66
N THR A 90 1.12 -2.05 -1.98
CA THR A 90 1.87 -2.78 -3.01
C THR A 90 2.67 -3.93 -2.38
N VAL A 91 3.04 -4.92 -3.19
CA VAL A 91 3.68 -6.16 -2.69
C VAL A 91 5.11 -5.96 -2.21
N ASP A 92 5.74 -4.90 -2.65
CA ASP A 92 7.14 -4.54 -2.41
C ASP A 92 7.36 -3.67 -1.16
N THR A 93 6.29 -3.23 -0.53
CA THR A 93 6.34 -2.41 0.69
C THR A 93 6.62 -3.27 1.91
N ILE A 94 7.76 -3.07 2.56
CA ILE A 94 8.23 -3.83 3.71
C ILE A 94 8.16 -2.99 4.98
N PHE A 95 7.56 -3.57 6.02
CA PHE A 95 7.31 -2.95 7.32
C PHE A 95 7.35 -4.02 8.42
N LYS A 96 7.42 -3.59 9.70
CA LYS A 96 7.30 -4.51 10.85
C LYS A 96 5.84 -4.92 11.07
N GLU A 97 5.61 -6.21 11.28
CA GLU A 97 4.27 -6.79 11.42
C GLU A 97 3.54 -6.25 12.66
N GLU A 98 4.26 -6.00 13.75
CA GLU A 98 3.69 -5.44 14.98
C GLU A 98 3.17 -4.02 14.76
N GLU A 99 3.92 -3.18 14.01
CA GLU A 99 3.48 -1.81 13.69
C GLU A 99 2.25 -1.84 12.77
N PHE A 100 2.22 -2.76 11.81
CA PHE A 100 1.06 -2.95 10.94
C PHE A 100 -0.17 -3.39 11.74
N SER A 101 0.00 -4.30 12.70
CA SER A 101 -1.12 -4.72 13.57
C SER A 101 -1.68 -3.56 14.39
N GLY A 102 -0.83 -2.71 14.94
CA GLY A 102 -1.24 -1.49 15.63
C GLY A 102 -1.97 -0.51 14.70
N TYR A 103 -1.47 -0.35 13.48
CA TYR A 103 -2.06 0.48 12.43
C TYR A 103 -3.49 0.03 12.07
N ILE A 104 -3.68 -1.27 11.83
CA ILE A 104 -5.00 -1.83 11.53
C ILE A 104 -5.96 -1.67 12.72
N GLN A 105 -5.50 -1.94 13.95
CA GLN A 105 -6.31 -1.79 15.16
C GLN A 105 -6.75 -0.34 15.37
N GLN A 106 -5.85 0.63 15.19
CA GLN A 106 -6.21 2.04 15.29
C GLN A 106 -7.29 2.42 14.26
N PHE A 107 -7.13 2.00 13.00
CA PHE A 107 -8.13 2.29 11.97
C PHE A 107 -9.50 1.66 12.27
N ILE A 108 -9.51 0.45 12.84
CA ILE A 108 -10.76 -0.22 13.23
C ILE A 108 -11.48 0.54 14.35
N GLN A 109 -10.73 1.10 15.30
CA GLN A 109 -11.28 1.79 16.48
C GLN A 109 -11.71 3.23 16.21
N GLU A 110 -11.08 3.92 15.26
CA GLU A 110 -11.35 5.32 14.93
C GLU A 110 -12.44 5.49 13.87
N ASP A 111 -13.70 5.38 14.27
CA ASP A 111 -14.86 5.43 13.34
C ASP A 111 -15.05 6.78 12.64
N LYS A 112 -14.41 7.83 13.10
CA LYS A 112 -14.55 9.19 12.54
C LYS A 112 -13.56 9.50 11.42
N LEU A 113 -12.62 8.60 11.13
CA LEU A 113 -11.66 8.76 10.04
C LEU A 113 -12.20 8.17 8.74
N ASP A 114 -12.00 8.86 7.64
CA ASP A 114 -12.21 8.35 6.28
C ASP A 114 -11.01 7.57 5.78
N GLY A 115 -9.82 7.85 6.34
CA GLY A 115 -8.60 7.11 6.05
C GLY A 115 -7.52 7.28 7.11
N LEU A 116 -6.70 6.23 7.26
CA LEU A 116 -5.47 6.21 8.03
C LEU A 116 -4.33 5.87 7.07
N MET A 117 -3.33 6.75 6.97
CA MET A 117 -2.26 6.65 6.00
C MET A 117 -0.96 6.31 6.72
N ALA A 118 -0.31 5.22 6.32
CA ALA A 118 1.02 4.91 6.84
C ALA A 118 2.04 5.96 6.35
N VAL A 119 2.81 6.47 7.27
CA VAL A 119 3.88 7.43 6.99
C VAL A 119 5.17 7.01 7.71
N THR A 120 6.31 7.49 7.23
CA THR A 120 7.61 7.26 7.87
C THR A 120 8.47 8.52 7.77
N ASP A 121 9.40 8.71 8.70
CA ASP A 121 10.46 9.73 8.61
C ASP A 121 11.77 9.15 8.02
N PHE A 122 11.77 7.86 7.67
CA PHE A 122 12.85 7.23 6.93
C PHE A 122 12.69 7.50 5.44
N ILE A 123 13.56 8.33 4.86
CA ILE A 123 13.52 8.74 3.45
C ILE A 123 14.62 8.02 2.69
N ASP A 124 14.24 7.01 1.88
CA ASP A 124 15.10 6.27 0.95
C ASP A 124 14.49 6.24 -0.47
N ASP A 125 13.53 7.12 -0.76
CA ASP A 125 12.86 7.26 -2.06
C ASP A 125 13.45 8.44 -2.83
N GLU A 126 13.70 8.25 -4.13
CA GLU A 126 14.19 9.32 -5.02
C GLU A 126 13.17 10.45 -5.24
N LYS A 127 11.88 10.15 -5.11
CA LYS A 127 10.76 11.08 -5.33
C LYS A 127 9.70 10.94 -4.26
N PRO A 128 10.03 11.18 -2.99
CA PRO A 128 9.10 11.01 -1.89
C PRO A 128 7.87 11.91 -2.06
N LEU A 129 6.74 11.44 -1.55
CA LEU A 129 5.55 12.25 -1.36
C LEU A 129 5.50 12.69 0.09
N TYR A 130 5.81 13.94 0.35
CA TYR A 130 5.80 14.51 1.69
C TYR A 130 4.38 14.67 2.22
N VAL A 131 4.21 14.44 3.52
CA VAL A 131 2.92 14.48 4.20
C VAL A 131 2.94 15.58 5.25
N GLU A 132 2.21 16.65 5.00
CA GLU A 132 2.01 17.74 5.96
C GLU A 132 0.90 17.35 6.94
N THR A 133 1.20 17.44 8.25
CA THR A 133 0.25 17.11 9.32
C THR A 133 0.14 18.23 10.33
N ASP A 134 -0.98 18.28 11.06
CA ASP A 134 -1.04 19.05 12.29
C ASP A 134 -0.45 18.28 13.49
N ASN A 135 -0.53 18.90 14.67
CA ASN A 135 0.01 18.34 15.92
C ASN A 135 -0.71 17.04 16.36
N GLU A 136 -1.91 16.79 15.87
CA GLU A 136 -2.71 15.57 16.15
C GLU A 136 -2.56 14.52 15.05
N LEU A 137 -1.64 14.73 14.10
CA LEU A 137 -1.36 13.90 12.92
C LEU A 137 -2.49 13.88 11.88
N TYR A 138 -3.45 14.80 11.91
CA TYR A 138 -4.37 14.95 10.78
C TYR A 138 -3.63 15.51 9.57
N ILE A 139 -3.81 14.84 8.42
CA ILE A 139 -3.13 15.21 7.18
C ILE A 139 -3.79 16.47 6.61
N ARG A 140 -2.96 17.46 6.32
CA ARG A 140 -3.35 18.75 5.74
C ARG A 140 -3.07 18.79 4.25
N ASN A 141 -1.95 18.18 3.82
CA ASN A 141 -1.55 18.21 2.42
C ASN A 141 -0.59 17.07 2.06
N PHE A 142 -0.43 16.84 0.75
CA PHE A 142 0.58 15.96 0.16
C PHE A 142 1.41 16.77 -0.84
N LEU A 143 2.73 16.86 -0.63
CA LEU A 143 3.64 17.74 -1.33
C LEU A 143 4.70 16.96 -2.10
N ASP A 144 5.07 17.43 -3.30
CA ASP A 144 6.18 16.84 -4.08
C ASP A 144 7.56 17.30 -3.60
N GLN A 145 7.60 18.35 -2.76
CA GLN A 145 8.81 18.87 -2.14
C GLN A 145 8.53 19.14 -0.68
N ALA A 146 9.55 18.93 0.18
CA ALA A 146 9.43 19.30 1.59
C ALA A 146 9.22 20.80 1.71
N ASP A 147 8.21 21.21 2.47
CA ASP A 147 7.98 22.59 2.87
C ASP A 147 8.07 22.68 4.39
N GLY A 148 8.95 23.58 4.88
CA GLY A 148 9.16 23.77 6.30
C GLY A 148 9.54 22.50 7.07
N ASP A 149 8.83 22.24 8.16
CA ASP A 149 9.08 21.13 9.09
C ASP A 149 8.38 19.80 8.67
N CYS A 150 8.14 19.58 7.36
CA CYS A 150 7.48 18.37 6.89
C CYS A 150 8.32 17.13 7.21
N ARG A 151 7.94 16.43 8.28
CA ARG A 151 8.72 15.33 8.86
C ARG A 151 8.53 14.00 8.12
N TYR A 152 7.33 13.77 7.58
CA TYR A 152 6.94 12.47 7.09
C TYR A 152 6.83 12.40 5.58
N ILE A 153 7.02 11.19 5.04
CA ILE A 153 6.66 10.81 3.67
C ILE A 153 5.60 9.72 3.68
N SER A 154 4.83 9.61 2.58
CA SER A 154 3.84 8.56 2.39
C SER A 154 4.52 7.19 2.28
N GLY A 155 4.07 6.22 3.07
CA GLY A 155 4.64 4.88 3.14
C GLY A 155 3.95 3.85 2.22
N GLY A 156 3.05 4.27 1.33
CA GLY A 156 2.46 3.35 0.35
C GLY A 156 1.40 2.37 0.90
N ILE A 157 0.98 2.53 2.16
CA ILE A 157 -0.05 1.72 2.80
C ILE A 157 -1.23 2.63 3.20
N TYR A 158 -2.43 2.26 2.79
CA TYR A 158 -3.61 3.09 2.94
C TYR A 158 -4.77 2.28 3.54
N CYS A 159 -5.22 2.64 4.73
CA CYS A 159 -6.52 2.21 5.24
C CYS A 159 -7.57 3.25 4.89
N LEU A 160 -8.64 2.85 4.20
CA LEU A 160 -9.65 3.74 3.65
C LEU A 160 -11.06 3.23 3.96
N ARG A 161 -12.03 4.14 4.06
CA ARG A 161 -13.45 3.83 4.10
C ARG A 161 -14.11 4.06 2.74
N ARG A 162 -15.34 3.56 2.59
CA ARG A 162 -16.11 3.66 1.35
C ARG A 162 -16.19 5.06 0.70
N PRO A 163 -16.30 6.19 1.43
CA PRO A 163 -16.27 7.51 0.78
C PRO A 163 -15.06 7.72 -0.12
N ALA A 164 -13.89 7.16 0.24
CA ALA A 164 -12.68 7.25 -0.58
C ALA A 164 -12.83 6.56 -1.95
N LEU A 165 -13.63 5.48 -2.06
CA LEU A 165 -13.92 4.85 -3.35
C LEU A 165 -14.78 5.76 -4.25
N GLY A 166 -15.67 6.57 -3.68
CA GLY A 166 -16.42 7.58 -4.42
C GLY A 166 -15.47 8.62 -5.05
N VAL A 167 -14.50 9.10 -4.27
CA VAL A 167 -13.45 10.02 -4.76
C VAL A 167 -12.61 9.34 -5.85
N LEU A 168 -12.26 8.07 -5.71
CA LEU A 168 -11.51 7.31 -6.71
C LEU A 168 -12.26 7.25 -8.05
N ASN A 169 -13.55 6.89 -8.02
CA ASN A 169 -14.39 6.82 -9.21
C ASN A 169 -14.46 8.17 -9.94
N ASN A 170 -14.69 9.26 -9.20
CA ASN A 170 -14.75 10.61 -9.77
C ASN A 170 -13.39 11.02 -10.38
N ALA A 171 -12.29 10.76 -9.66
CA ALA A 171 -10.95 11.09 -10.13
C ALA A 171 -10.58 10.34 -11.42
N ILE A 172 -10.89 9.04 -11.52
CA ILE A 172 -10.70 8.25 -12.75
C ILE A 172 -11.55 8.81 -13.90
N SER A 173 -12.83 9.14 -13.65
CA SER A 173 -13.72 9.70 -14.68
C SER A 173 -13.24 11.05 -15.24
N GLN A 174 -12.47 11.80 -14.44
CA GLN A 174 -11.84 13.07 -14.81
C GLN A 174 -10.46 12.88 -15.47
N GLY A 175 -10.02 11.64 -15.72
CA GLY A 175 -8.74 11.33 -16.35
C GLY A 175 -7.53 11.48 -15.40
N MET A 176 -7.76 11.54 -14.10
CA MET A 176 -6.67 11.60 -13.13
C MET A 176 -5.91 10.26 -13.11
N SER A 177 -4.61 10.33 -12.89
CA SER A 177 -3.73 9.15 -12.73
C SER A 177 -2.73 9.37 -11.59
N ARG A 178 -2.08 8.28 -11.14
CA ARG A 178 -1.10 8.21 -10.05
C ARG A 178 -1.70 8.36 -8.66
N MET A 179 -1.26 7.48 -7.76
CA MET A 179 -1.74 7.45 -6.36
C MET A 179 -1.51 8.77 -5.61
N ARG A 180 -0.40 9.49 -5.86
CA ARG A 180 -0.14 10.79 -5.22
C ARG A 180 -1.22 11.84 -5.53
N ASN A 181 -1.75 11.82 -6.74
CA ASN A 181 -2.84 12.74 -7.14
C ASN A 181 -4.17 12.33 -6.47
N TYR A 182 -4.42 11.03 -6.37
CA TYR A 182 -5.58 10.53 -5.64
C TYR A 182 -5.52 10.89 -4.15
N GLN A 183 -4.35 10.76 -3.50
CA GLN A 183 -4.18 11.18 -2.11
C GLN A 183 -4.51 12.67 -1.91
N ARG A 184 -4.05 13.54 -2.82
CA ARG A 184 -4.40 14.97 -2.82
C ARG A 184 -5.90 15.19 -3.00
N GLN A 185 -6.53 14.42 -3.90
CA GLN A 185 -7.95 14.54 -4.15
C GLN A 185 -8.78 14.13 -2.93
N LEU A 186 -8.36 13.14 -2.14
CA LEU A 186 -9.04 12.80 -0.89
C LEU A 186 -9.12 14.00 0.06
N ILE A 187 -8.04 14.77 0.21
CA ILE A 187 -8.03 16.01 1.02
C ILE A 187 -8.90 17.09 0.38
N ALA A 188 -8.80 17.29 -0.93
CA ALA A 188 -9.59 18.30 -1.65
C ALA A 188 -11.10 18.06 -1.52
N GLU A 189 -11.55 16.81 -1.47
CA GLU A 189 -12.94 16.40 -1.24
C GLU A 189 -13.35 16.42 0.25
N GLY A 190 -12.46 16.87 1.13
CA GLY A 190 -12.74 17.07 2.54
C GLY A 190 -12.72 15.80 3.41
N LEU A 191 -12.13 14.70 2.93
CA LEU A 191 -12.01 13.48 3.72
C LEU A 191 -11.04 13.70 4.89
N ARG A 192 -11.41 13.14 6.04
CA ARG A 192 -10.60 13.19 7.27
C ARG A 192 -9.55 12.09 7.26
N LEU A 193 -8.34 12.45 6.88
CA LEU A 193 -7.20 11.55 6.85
C LEU A 193 -6.28 11.81 8.03
N LYS A 194 -5.73 10.75 8.62
CA LYS A 194 -4.74 10.82 9.69
C LYS A 194 -3.49 10.04 9.31
N ALA A 195 -2.34 10.54 9.69
CA ALA A 195 -1.06 9.85 9.53
C ALA A 195 -0.84 8.87 10.67
N TYR A 196 -0.30 7.69 10.37
CA TYR A 196 0.20 6.71 11.33
C TYR A 196 1.69 6.48 11.09
N PRO A 197 2.56 6.93 12.00
CA PRO A 197 3.99 6.78 11.85
C PRO A 197 4.45 5.33 12.03
N PHE A 198 5.12 4.80 11.02
CA PHE A 198 5.94 3.58 11.10
C PHE A 198 7.39 3.97 11.36
N SER A 199 8.11 3.17 12.13
CA SER A 199 9.53 3.39 12.39
C SER A 199 10.35 3.38 11.10
N LYS A 200 9.96 2.50 10.15
CA LYS A 200 10.58 2.40 8.83
C LYS A 200 9.67 1.67 7.86
N ILE A 201 9.63 2.16 6.63
CA ILE A 201 9.02 1.48 5.49
C ILE A 201 10.07 1.45 4.38
N ILE A 202 10.25 0.31 3.73
CA ILE A 202 11.22 0.09 2.64
C ILE A 202 10.46 -0.43 1.43
N ASP A 203 10.68 0.18 0.27
CA ASP A 203 10.25 -0.38 -1.00
C ASP A 203 11.40 -1.19 -1.63
N VAL A 204 11.10 -2.44 -2.01
CA VAL A 204 12.08 -3.35 -2.61
C VAL A 204 12.07 -3.17 -4.12
N ASP A 205 12.76 -2.16 -4.62
CA ASP A 205 12.86 -1.84 -6.06
C ASP A 205 14.12 -2.39 -6.72
N HIS A 206 15.21 -2.51 -5.96
CA HIS A 206 16.53 -2.93 -6.42
C HIS A 206 17.03 -4.18 -5.68
N ALA A 207 18.06 -4.83 -6.23
CA ALA A 207 18.66 -6.02 -5.61
C ALA A 207 19.24 -5.71 -4.21
N ASP A 208 19.81 -4.53 -4.01
CA ASP A 208 20.37 -4.11 -2.71
C ASP A 208 19.30 -3.90 -1.65
N ASP A 209 18.07 -3.57 -2.04
CA ASP A 209 16.97 -3.37 -1.11
C ASP A 209 16.53 -4.69 -0.45
N ILE A 210 16.77 -5.83 -1.13
CA ILE A 210 16.53 -7.17 -0.57
C ILE A 210 17.34 -7.34 0.72
N LEU A 211 18.64 -7.03 0.71
CA LEU A 211 19.52 -7.14 1.87
C LEU A 211 19.14 -6.15 2.98
N LYS A 212 18.77 -4.92 2.62
CA LYS A 212 18.28 -3.90 3.57
C LYS A 212 17.00 -4.38 4.25
N ALA A 213 16.03 -4.89 3.48
CA ALA A 213 14.76 -5.40 3.99
C ALA A 213 14.96 -6.63 4.88
N GLU A 214 15.81 -7.59 4.49
CA GLU A 214 16.13 -8.77 5.31
C GLU A 214 16.77 -8.40 6.65
N SER A 215 17.67 -7.43 6.66
CA SER A 215 18.31 -6.92 7.89
C SER A 215 17.29 -6.22 8.79
N PHE A 216 16.43 -5.39 8.21
CA PHE A 216 15.38 -4.67 8.93
C PHE A 216 14.36 -5.62 9.58
N LEU A 217 13.99 -6.70 8.91
CA LEU A 217 13.04 -7.68 9.45
C LEU A 217 13.62 -8.55 10.57
N LYS A 218 14.95 -8.56 10.78
CA LYS A 218 15.62 -9.28 11.86
C LYS A 218 15.89 -8.41 13.10
N SER A 219 15.80 -7.08 12.96
CA SER A 219 16.02 -6.10 14.04
C SER A 219 14.77 -5.88 14.87
#